data_83fdc263ebc441bcd4b8672cd1d769a2
#
_entry.id   83fdc263ebc441bcd4b8672cd1d769a2
#
_cell.length_a   1.000
_cell.length_b   1.000
_cell.length_c   1.000
_cell.angle_alpha   90.00
_cell.angle_beta   90.00
_cell.angle_gamma   90.00
#
_symmetry.space_group_name_H-M   'P 1'
#
loop_
_entity.id
_entity.type
_entity.pdbx_description
1 polymer ?
#
loop_
_entity_poly.entity_id
_entity_poly.type
_entity_poly.pdbx_seq_one_letter_code
_entity_poly.pdbx_strand_id
1 'polypeptide(L)'
;MKMHSSLTTLCALLWLVSAGRAANTGSAFYGDAPDEHHPWAVHDRNRPQPKLVTPGTFSSPEQPGKPPSDAVVLFDGTDLSKWEADEGSGVPTKWVIKDGAMECVPHSGYIRTRESIGDCQLHVEWAAPSRVEGESQGRGNSGVFMMGLVEIQVLDDYNNPTYADGFAAAVYGQNPPLANALRPPGEFQSYDIVFRRPIFKDGRELDPGWVTVFENGVLVQDHTRLEGPTGHGARSKPGPFPEAGPLKLQDHGNPVRYRNIWYRPLPPRAIEGGTDGYLSVEATQVKRQQIAAVIRQDAEKLADPANPLPQLLRLAESLVYDADGDALEKTAQLANEYLANLQQLPADKLEARKDQIKHLRDVCNYLVRFNVIPADAEQRAEIEQIIKDHNWDQKKK
;
A
#
# COMPACT_ATOMS: atom_id res chain seq x y z
N MET A 1 -11.09 -29.81 38.29
CA MET A 1 -10.21 -29.63 37.10
C MET A 1 -11.10 -29.16 35.96
N LYS A 2 -11.23 -27.84 35.80
CA LYS A 2 -12.06 -27.20 34.73
C LYS A 2 -11.12 -26.60 33.71
N MET A 3 -11.12 -27.20 32.52
CA MET A 3 -10.42 -26.67 31.36
C MET A 3 -11.14 -25.41 30.86
N HIS A 4 -10.47 -24.29 30.87
CA HIS A 4 -10.94 -23.06 30.17
C HIS A 4 -10.38 -23.10 28.76
N SER A 5 -11.26 -23.26 27.81
CA SER A 5 -10.97 -23.10 26.38
C SER A 5 -11.02 -21.60 26.07
N SER A 6 -9.85 -21.03 25.76
CA SER A 6 -9.76 -19.66 25.26
C SER A 6 -10.08 -19.67 23.77
N LEU A 7 -11.25 -19.14 23.41
CA LEU A 7 -11.58 -18.76 22.04
C LEU A 7 -10.81 -17.47 21.69
N THR A 8 -9.81 -17.59 20.87
CA THR A 8 -9.17 -16.44 20.21
C THR A 8 -10.08 -15.96 19.08
N THR A 9 -10.75 -14.85 19.33
CA THR A 9 -11.57 -14.17 18.33
C THR A 9 -10.66 -13.45 17.34
N LEU A 10 -10.56 -14.02 16.15
CA LEU A 10 -9.88 -13.41 14.99
C LEU A 10 -10.75 -12.25 14.51
N CYS A 11 -10.44 -11.02 14.91
CA CYS A 11 -11.04 -9.82 14.32
C CYS A 11 -10.49 -9.62 12.90
N ALA A 12 -11.16 -10.21 11.92
CA ALA A 12 -10.99 -9.80 10.53
C ALA A 12 -11.58 -8.39 10.37
N LEU A 13 -10.70 -7.38 10.26
CA LEU A 13 -11.10 -6.04 9.83
C LEU A 13 -11.60 -6.13 8.38
N LEU A 14 -12.91 -6.19 8.23
CA LEU A 14 -13.59 -5.93 6.96
C LEU A 14 -13.40 -4.45 6.61
N TRP A 15 -12.43 -4.17 5.76
CA TRP A 15 -12.39 -2.91 5.04
C TRP A 15 -13.57 -2.89 4.07
N LEU A 16 -14.64 -2.20 4.45
CA LEU A 16 -15.70 -1.79 3.55
C LEU A 16 -15.10 -0.82 2.52
N VAL A 17 -14.66 -1.38 1.40
CA VAL A 17 -14.36 -0.59 0.21
C VAL A 17 -15.70 -0.07 -0.30
N SER A 18 -16.02 1.18 0.02
CA SER A 18 -17.07 1.90 -0.70
C SER A 18 -16.59 2.04 -2.15
N ALA A 19 -17.13 1.17 -3.00
CA ALA A 19 -16.86 1.19 -4.43
C ALA A 19 -17.44 2.48 -5.02
N GLY A 20 -16.64 3.52 -5.08
CA GLY A 20 -16.84 4.61 -6.01
C GLY A 20 -16.74 4.02 -7.41
N ARG A 21 -17.87 3.88 -8.05
CA ARG A 21 -18.04 3.29 -9.38
C ARG A 21 -17.49 4.26 -10.42
N ALA A 22 -16.17 4.24 -10.67
CA ALA A 22 -15.64 4.73 -11.92
C ALA A 22 -16.03 3.69 -12.98
N ALA A 23 -16.85 4.07 -13.94
CA ALA A 23 -17.20 3.23 -15.06
C ALA A 23 -15.96 3.01 -15.92
N ASN A 24 -15.19 1.98 -15.61
CA ASN A 24 -14.18 1.49 -16.51
C ASN A 24 -14.89 0.75 -17.63
N THR A 25 -14.99 1.37 -18.81
CA THR A 25 -15.68 0.85 -20.00
C THR A 25 -14.88 -0.23 -20.73
N GLY A 26 -13.75 -0.68 -20.18
CA GLY A 26 -12.92 -1.72 -20.76
C GLY A 26 -13.62 -3.09 -20.81
N SER A 27 -13.26 -3.92 -21.78
CA SER A 27 -13.66 -5.32 -21.83
C SER A 27 -13.08 -6.07 -20.64
N ALA A 28 -13.88 -6.93 -19.99
CA ALA A 28 -13.41 -7.82 -18.93
C ALA A 28 -12.51 -8.94 -19.47
N PHE A 29 -12.61 -9.22 -20.76
CA PHE A 29 -11.91 -10.29 -21.44
C PHE A 29 -10.81 -9.70 -22.33
N TYR A 30 -9.88 -8.98 -21.69
CA TYR A 30 -8.79 -8.28 -22.33
C TYR A 30 -7.49 -8.43 -21.51
N GLY A 31 -6.36 -8.51 -22.23
CA GLY A 31 -5.07 -8.72 -21.59
C GLY A 31 -4.84 -10.16 -21.13
N ASP A 32 -3.73 -10.39 -20.45
CA ASP A 32 -3.44 -11.71 -19.88
C ASP A 32 -4.27 -11.93 -18.61
N ALA A 33 -4.75 -13.15 -18.43
CA ALA A 33 -5.53 -13.54 -17.27
C ALA A 33 -4.69 -13.53 -15.99
N PRO A 34 -5.31 -13.53 -14.79
CA PRO A 34 -4.61 -13.76 -13.53
C PRO A 34 -3.82 -15.07 -13.58
N ASP A 35 -2.63 -15.08 -12.97
CA ASP A 35 -1.76 -16.25 -12.87
C ASP A 35 -1.51 -16.67 -11.41
N GLU A 36 -0.50 -17.50 -11.17
CA GLU A 36 -0.16 -18.01 -9.84
C GLU A 36 0.40 -16.96 -8.88
N HIS A 37 0.87 -15.82 -9.41
CA HIS A 37 1.45 -14.73 -8.62
C HIS A 37 0.72 -13.40 -8.77
N HIS A 38 -0.16 -13.27 -9.78
CA HIS A 38 -0.87 -12.04 -10.10
C HIS A 38 -2.38 -12.26 -9.98
N PRO A 39 -3.04 -11.72 -8.94
CA PRO A 39 -4.47 -11.95 -8.72
C PRO A 39 -5.37 -11.17 -9.67
N TRP A 40 -4.84 -10.20 -10.41
CA TRP A 40 -5.56 -9.35 -11.34
C TRP A 40 -5.12 -9.62 -12.77
N ALA A 41 -6.06 -9.56 -13.71
CA ALA A 41 -5.71 -9.56 -15.13
C ALA A 41 -4.97 -8.26 -15.50
N VAL A 42 -4.23 -8.30 -16.62
CA VAL A 42 -3.64 -7.08 -17.18
C VAL A 42 -4.76 -6.13 -17.64
N HIS A 43 -4.72 -4.88 -17.21
CA HIS A 43 -5.75 -3.85 -17.46
C HIS A 43 -7.14 -4.19 -16.90
N ASP A 44 -7.16 -4.89 -15.79
CA ASP A 44 -8.36 -5.39 -15.13
C ASP A 44 -9.30 -4.26 -14.69
N ARG A 45 -10.54 -4.31 -15.20
CA ARG A 45 -11.58 -3.32 -14.82
C ARG A 45 -12.08 -3.45 -13.38
N ASN A 46 -11.89 -4.63 -12.76
CA ASN A 46 -12.30 -4.88 -11.37
C ASN A 46 -11.23 -4.46 -10.37
N ARG A 47 -9.98 -4.20 -10.83
CA ARG A 47 -8.92 -3.76 -9.94
C ARG A 47 -9.28 -2.38 -9.36
N PRO A 48 -9.22 -2.21 -8.02
CA PRO A 48 -9.53 -0.93 -7.40
C PRO A 48 -8.70 0.21 -7.99
N GLN A 49 -9.34 1.33 -8.29
CA GLN A 49 -8.64 2.52 -8.74
C GLN A 49 -7.80 3.11 -7.61
N PRO A 50 -6.64 3.72 -7.90
CA PRO A 50 -5.86 4.45 -6.92
C PRO A 50 -6.71 5.52 -6.25
N LYS A 51 -6.54 5.66 -4.93
CA LYS A 51 -7.22 6.71 -4.16
C LYS A 51 -6.77 8.10 -4.65
N LEU A 52 -7.70 8.98 -4.90
CA LEU A 52 -7.39 10.37 -5.22
C LEU A 52 -6.83 11.08 -3.99
N VAL A 53 -5.63 11.63 -4.13
CA VAL A 53 -4.94 12.41 -3.09
C VAL A 53 -4.56 13.76 -3.67
N THR A 54 -4.90 14.84 -2.98
CA THR A 54 -4.37 16.16 -3.32
C THR A 54 -2.91 16.21 -2.87
N PRO A 55 -1.96 16.50 -3.78
CA PRO A 55 -0.54 16.60 -3.41
C PRO A 55 -0.29 17.69 -2.37
N GLY A 56 0.71 17.46 -1.53
CA GLY A 56 1.28 18.49 -0.68
C GLY A 56 2.07 19.53 -1.49
N THR A 57 2.65 20.50 -0.80
CA THR A 57 3.58 21.47 -1.39
C THR A 57 4.97 21.30 -0.80
N PHE A 58 5.99 21.65 -1.59
CA PHE A 58 7.36 21.59 -1.11
C PHE A 58 7.61 22.61 0.00
N SER A 59 8.50 22.24 0.93
CA SER A 59 9.00 23.12 1.98
C SER A 59 10.23 23.89 1.51
N SER A 60 10.45 25.07 2.08
CA SER A 60 11.71 25.80 2.00
C SER A 60 12.35 25.91 3.40
N PRO A 61 13.60 26.36 3.52
CA PRO A 61 14.20 26.61 4.84
C PRO A 61 13.37 27.55 5.72
N GLU A 62 12.66 28.52 5.10
CA GLU A 62 11.87 29.55 5.81
C GLU A 62 10.42 29.14 6.05
N GLN A 63 9.84 28.37 5.12
CA GLN A 63 8.40 28.08 5.12
C GLN A 63 8.13 26.58 5.01
N PRO A 64 7.31 26.00 5.93
CA PRO A 64 6.86 24.63 5.82
C PRO A 64 5.92 24.45 4.63
N GLY A 65 6.04 23.31 3.95
CA GLY A 65 5.09 22.89 2.94
C GLY A 65 3.77 22.42 3.56
N LYS A 66 2.78 22.20 2.71
CA LYS A 66 1.50 21.59 3.11
C LYS A 66 1.60 20.07 2.97
N PRO A 67 1.07 19.29 3.93
CA PRO A 67 1.01 17.84 3.78
C PRO A 67 0.02 17.42 2.67
N PRO A 68 0.16 16.22 2.09
CA PRO A 68 -0.86 15.61 1.23
C PRO A 68 -2.20 15.45 1.96
N SER A 69 -3.31 15.42 1.21
CA SER A 69 -4.67 15.39 1.79
C SER A 69 -5.01 14.13 2.59
N ASP A 70 -4.23 13.05 2.44
CA ASP A 70 -4.38 11.79 3.17
C ASP A 70 -3.31 11.59 4.25
N ALA A 71 -2.51 12.62 4.53
CA ALA A 71 -1.52 12.59 5.59
C ALA A 71 -2.17 12.76 6.97
N VAL A 72 -1.61 12.06 7.95
CA VAL A 72 -1.90 12.26 9.37
C VAL A 72 -0.87 13.26 9.90
N VAL A 73 -1.33 14.46 10.26
CA VAL A 73 -0.46 15.51 10.79
C VAL A 73 -0.17 15.21 12.26
N LEU A 74 1.10 15.13 12.60
CA LEU A 74 1.59 14.91 13.98
C LEU A 74 1.93 16.22 14.68
N PHE A 75 2.42 17.21 13.92
CA PHE A 75 2.71 18.55 14.43
C PHE A 75 2.63 19.58 13.30
N ASP A 76 1.83 20.59 13.48
CA ASP A 76 1.58 21.69 12.55
C ASP A 76 2.07 23.06 13.03
N GLY A 77 2.75 23.09 14.17
CA GLY A 77 3.26 24.33 14.79
C GLY A 77 2.34 24.90 15.88
N THR A 78 1.19 24.30 16.16
CA THR A 78 0.16 24.90 17.07
C THR A 78 0.16 24.31 18.48
N ASP A 79 0.25 22.98 18.63
CA ASP A 79 0.20 22.32 19.92
C ASP A 79 0.95 20.99 19.96
N LEU A 80 1.19 20.47 21.17
CA LEU A 80 1.85 19.19 21.44
C LEU A 80 0.87 18.11 21.91
N SER A 81 -0.43 18.25 21.66
CA SER A 81 -1.47 17.33 22.14
C SER A 81 -1.28 15.88 21.68
N LYS A 82 -0.63 15.67 20.54
CA LYS A 82 -0.29 14.34 20.00
C LYS A 82 1.01 13.75 20.54
N TRP A 83 1.72 14.52 21.40
CA TRP A 83 3.01 14.15 21.94
C TRP A 83 2.96 14.01 23.46
N GLU A 84 3.86 13.23 24.01
CA GLU A 84 4.07 13.05 25.44
C GLU A 84 5.55 12.79 25.73
N ALA A 85 5.97 12.88 26.99
CA ALA A 85 7.30 12.45 27.41
C ALA A 85 7.46 10.93 27.13
N ASP A 86 8.69 10.48 26.88
CA ASP A 86 8.96 9.07 26.51
C ASP A 86 8.62 8.07 27.62
N GLU A 87 8.50 8.51 28.88
CA GLU A 87 7.95 7.72 29.97
C GLU A 87 6.53 7.22 29.67
N GLY A 88 5.81 7.92 28.80
CA GLY A 88 4.46 7.56 28.34
C GLY A 88 3.38 7.79 29.37
N SER A 89 2.28 7.05 29.20
CA SER A 89 1.13 7.09 30.13
C SER A 89 0.53 8.51 30.32
N GLY A 90 0.64 9.37 29.29
CA GLY A 90 0.08 10.71 29.30
C GLY A 90 0.92 11.76 30.02
N VAL A 91 2.18 11.45 30.40
CA VAL A 91 3.08 12.43 31.02
C VAL A 91 3.35 13.56 30.01
N PRO A 92 3.05 14.83 30.35
CA PRO A 92 3.30 15.95 29.44
C PRO A 92 4.79 16.11 29.15
N THR A 93 5.10 16.40 27.88
CA THR A 93 6.47 16.78 27.52
C THR A 93 6.84 18.15 28.08
N LYS A 94 8.13 18.37 28.31
CA LYS A 94 8.70 19.67 28.69
C LYS A 94 9.21 20.47 27.48
N TRP A 95 9.18 19.90 26.29
CA TRP A 95 9.51 20.62 25.06
C TRP A 95 8.54 21.79 24.86
N VAL A 96 9.00 22.84 24.22
CA VAL A 96 8.21 24.07 24.06
C VAL A 96 7.94 24.36 22.58
N ILE A 97 6.90 25.16 22.32
CA ILE A 97 6.64 25.67 20.97
C ILE A 97 7.20 27.08 20.90
N LYS A 98 7.99 27.34 19.86
CA LYS A 98 8.61 28.61 19.58
C LYS A 98 8.67 28.85 18.08
N ASP A 99 8.11 29.96 17.62
CA ASP A 99 8.07 30.36 16.20
C ASP A 99 7.53 29.26 15.28
N GLY A 100 6.45 28.57 15.70
CA GLY A 100 5.78 27.50 14.92
C GLY A 100 6.56 26.18 14.85
N ALA A 101 7.62 26.02 15.65
CA ALA A 101 8.38 24.78 15.79
C ALA A 101 8.36 24.29 17.24
N MET A 102 8.38 22.97 17.45
CA MET A 102 8.69 22.42 18.75
C MET A 102 10.22 22.44 18.96
N GLU A 103 10.65 22.92 20.09
CA GLU A 103 12.07 23.06 20.44
C GLU A 103 12.38 22.15 21.64
N CYS A 104 13.44 21.35 21.54
CA CYS A 104 13.95 20.56 22.63
C CYS A 104 14.44 21.48 23.74
N VAL A 105 13.95 21.26 24.96
CA VAL A 105 14.55 21.86 26.18
C VAL A 105 15.63 20.91 26.64
N PRO A 106 16.91 21.30 26.61
CA PRO A 106 18.03 20.44 26.96
C PRO A 106 17.85 19.73 28.30
N HIS A 107 18.10 18.42 28.31
CA HIS A 107 18.00 17.55 29.50
C HIS A 107 16.57 17.38 30.05
N SER A 108 15.52 17.64 29.20
CA SER A 108 14.14 17.46 29.59
C SER A 108 13.56 16.06 29.27
N GLY A 109 14.33 15.24 28.57
CA GLY A 109 13.99 13.91 28.15
C GLY A 109 13.44 13.83 26.72
N TYR A 110 13.40 12.63 26.17
CA TYR A 110 12.84 12.35 24.86
C TYR A 110 11.33 12.58 24.85
N ILE A 111 10.80 12.81 23.65
CA ILE A 111 9.35 12.85 23.45
C ILE A 111 8.92 11.78 22.45
N ARG A 112 7.66 11.37 22.54
CA ARG A 112 7.09 10.39 21.62
C ARG A 112 5.66 10.74 21.22
N THR A 113 5.23 10.22 20.10
CA THR A 113 3.80 10.28 19.72
C THR A 113 2.95 9.41 20.64
N ARG A 114 1.72 9.86 20.94
CA ARG A 114 0.72 9.05 21.65
C ARG A 114 0.20 7.92 20.79
N GLU A 115 0.09 8.13 19.49
CA GLU A 115 -0.28 7.09 18.54
C GLU A 115 0.95 6.28 18.11
N SER A 116 0.70 5.00 17.81
CA SER A 116 1.69 4.09 17.26
C SER A 116 1.60 4.08 15.74
N ILE A 117 2.76 4.08 15.08
CA ILE A 117 2.93 4.16 13.63
C ILE A 117 3.70 2.91 13.19
N GLY A 118 3.23 2.24 12.14
CA GLY A 118 3.91 1.11 11.50
C GLY A 118 4.65 1.55 10.24
N ASP A 119 4.52 0.74 9.19
CA ASP A 119 5.04 1.06 7.86
C ASP A 119 4.47 2.38 7.35
N CYS A 120 5.32 3.32 6.99
CA CYS A 120 4.88 4.67 6.63
C CYS A 120 5.82 5.41 5.67
N GLN A 121 5.26 6.42 5.02
CA GLN A 121 5.99 7.59 4.53
C GLN A 121 5.91 8.65 5.63
N LEU A 122 7.04 9.10 6.14
CA LEU A 122 7.15 10.14 7.18
C LEU A 122 7.86 11.36 6.59
N HIS A 123 7.35 12.54 6.88
CA HIS A 123 8.02 13.81 6.64
C HIS A 123 8.30 14.50 7.96
N VAL A 124 9.54 14.97 8.13
CA VAL A 124 9.98 15.72 9.31
C VAL A 124 10.87 16.85 8.86
N GLU A 125 10.60 18.07 9.31
CA GLU A 125 11.53 19.18 9.16
C GLU A 125 12.20 19.47 10.51
N TRP A 126 13.51 19.65 10.49
CA TRP A 126 14.29 19.92 11.69
C TRP A 126 15.37 20.99 11.45
N ALA A 127 15.78 21.68 12.49
CA ALA A 127 16.86 22.66 12.43
C ALA A 127 17.77 22.55 13.65
N ALA A 128 19.06 22.42 13.40
CA ALA A 128 20.06 22.62 14.44
C ALA A 128 20.07 24.08 14.94
N PRO A 129 20.54 24.35 16.18
CA PRO A 129 20.67 25.72 16.66
C PRO A 129 21.53 26.58 15.73
N SER A 130 21.10 27.80 15.44
CA SER A 130 21.89 28.76 14.61
C SER A 130 23.18 29.16 15.23
N ARG A 131 23.24 29.19 16.59
CA ARG A 131 24.47 29.35 17.34
C ARG A 131 25.17 27.99 17.44
N VAL A 132 26.29 27.88 16.74
CA VAL A 132 27.09 26.66 16.74
C VAL A 132 27.82 26.50 18.06
N GLU A 133 27.54 25.41 18.78
CA GLU A 133 28.22 25.04 20.03
C GLU A 133 28.60 23.55 19.97
N GLY A 134 29.81 23.24 20.43
CA GLY A 134 30.33 21.87 20.40
C GLY A 134 30.97 21.47 19.08
N GLU A 135 31.36 20.20 18.99
CA GLU A 135 31.98 19.56 17.84
C GLU A 135 31.55 18.10 17.75
N SER A 136 31.75 17.49 16.60
CA SER A 136 31.40 16.08 16.33
C SER A 136 29.96 15.76 16.79
N GLN A 137 29.76 14.71 17.55
CA GLN A 137 28.43 14.27 18.06
C GLN A 137 27.88 15.18 19.18
N GLY A 138 28.63 16.15 19.67
CA GLY A 138 28.16 17.14 20.64
C GLY A 138 27.47 18.36 20.01
N ARG A 139 27.38 18.44 18.68
CA ARG A 139 26.95 19.64 17.98
C ARG A 139 25.56 19.42 17.33
N GLY A 140 24.54 20.11 17.86
CA GLY A 140 23.18 20.08 17.29
C GLY A 140 22.60 18.68 17.15
N ASN A 141 22.88 17.80 18.12
CA ASN A 141 22.52 16.38 18.07
C ASN A 141 21.08 16.13 18.54
N SER A 142 20.41 15.27 17.85
CA SER A 142 19.10 14.70 18.15
C SER A 142 18.91 13.42 17.33
N GLY A 143 17.68 12.86 17.25
CA GLY A 143 17.37 11.70 16.46
C GLY A 143 15.86 11.55 16.21
N VAL A 144 15.51 10.99 15.05
CA VAL A 144 14.13 10.59 14.68
C VAL A 144 14.05 9.08 14.76
N PHE A 145 13.38 8.55 15.78
CA PHE A 145 13.29 7.11 16.03
C PHE A 145 12.00 6.53 15.44
N MET A 146 12.12 5.83 14.34
CA MET A 146 11.04 5.06 13.75
C MET A 146 10.61 3.93 14.70
N MET A 147 9.32 3.88 15.00
CA MET A 147 8.73 2.93 15.97
C MET A 147 9.40 2.94 17.36
N GLY A 148 10.15 4.01 17.69
CA GLY A 148 10.95 4.10 18.89
C GLY A 148 12.16 3.17 18.92
N LEU A 149 12.54 2.56 17.80
CA LEU A 149 13.55 1.50 17.71
C LEU A 149 14.69 1.83 16.73
N VAL A 150 14.40 2.44 15.59
CA VAL A 150 15.40 2.71 14.54
C VAL A 150 15.60 4.22 14.42
N GLU A 151 16.78 4.66 14.77
CA GLU A 151 17.17 6.06 14.70
C GLU A 151 17.64 6.43 13.30
N ILE A 152 17.00 7.45 12.74
CA ILE A 152 17.55 8.26 11.65
C ILE A 152 18.16 9.48 12.29
N GLN A 153 19.49 9.57 12.21
CA GLN A 153 20.29 10.55 12.93
C GLN A 153 19.92 11.98 12.55
N VAL A 154 19.92 12.87 13.55
CA VAL A 154 19.84 14.32 13.41
C VAL A 154 21.11 14.91 14.05
N LEU A 155 21.92 15.59 13.24
CA LEU A 155 23.19 16.16 13.67
C LEU A 155 23.51 17.41 12.85
N ASP A 156 24.10 18.41 13.46
CA ASP A 156 24.78 19.47 12.72
C ASP A 156 26.19 19.01 12.33
N ASP A 157 26.31 18.30 11.24
CA ASP A 157 27.57 17.92 10.62
C ASP A 157 27.97 18.82 9.44
N TYR A 158 27.35 20.00 9.30
CA TYR A 158 27.74 21.02 8.34
C TYR A 158 29.13 21.55 8.66
N ASN A 159 30.14 21.18 7.87
CA ASN A 159 31.55 21.44 8.15
C ASN A 159 31.99 20.94 9.56
N ASN A 160 31.47 19.82 10.02
CA ASN A 160 31.73 19.24 11.33
C ASN A 160 32.05 17.75 11.19
N PRO A 161 33.34 17.37 11.14
CA PRO A 161 33.75 15.96 11.00
C PRO A 161 33.30 15.10 12.16
N THR A 162 32.78 13.91 11.87
CA THR A 162 32.46 12.87 12.85
C THR A 162 32.57 11.49 12.20
N TYR A 163 32.22 10.41 12.89
CA TYR A 163 32.16 9.08 12.28
C TYR A 163 31.00 8.98 11.31
N ALA A 164 31.23 8.29 10.16
CA ALA A 164 30.32 8.32 9.01
C ALA A 164 28.89 7.78 9.31
N ASP A 165 28.78 6.73 10.13
CA ASP A 165 27.51 6.13 10.53
C ASP A 165 26.80 6.87 11.67
N GLY A 166 27.27 8.06 12.01
CA GLY A 166 26.66 9.02 12.93
C GLY A 166 26.40 10.39 12.30
N PHE A 167 26.57 10.54 10.97
CA PHE A 167 26.15 11.74 10.23
C PHE A 167 24.62 11.89 10.21
N ALA A 168 24.14 13.09 9.94
CA ALA A 168 22.72 13.32 9.67
C ALA A 168 22.20 12.34 8.63
N ALA A 169 20.96 11.86 8.81
CA ALA A 169 20.31 10.84 7.97
C ALA A 169 20.98 9.46 7.95
N ALA A 170 22.01 9.19 8.76
CA ALA A 170 22.48 7.81 8.96
C ALA A 170 21.38 6.95 9.60
N VAL A 171 21.33 5.67 9.22
CA VAL A 171 20.75 4.65 10.11
C VAL A 171 21.80 4.44 11.21
N TYR A 172 21.61 5.08 12.36
CA TYR A 172 22.66 5.31 13.36
C TYR A 172 23.40 4.04 13.77
N GLY A 173 24.74 4.09 13.65
CA GLY A 173 25.61 2.95 13.96
C GLY A 173 25.49 1.75 13.02
N GLN A 174 24.70 1.85 11.95
CA GLN A 174 24.51 0.77 10.95
C GLN A 174 25.01 1.21 9.57
N ASN A 175 24.39 2.23 8.98
CA ASN A 175 24.68 2.66 7.61
C ASN A 175 24.86 4.17 7.53
N PRO A 176 26.00 4.67 7.03
CA PRO A 176 26.19 6.09 6.76
C PRO A 176 25.27 6.58 5.64
N PRO A 177 24.95 7.88 5.55
CA PRO A 177 24.29 8.44 4.39
C PRO A 177 25.21 8.37 3.15
N LEU A 178 24.59 8.26 1.96
CA LEU A 178 25.31 8.26 0.68
C LEU A 178 25.98 9.61 0.37
N ALA A 179 25.46 10.69 0.93
CA ALA A 179 25.97 12.04 0.79
C ALA A 179 25.59 12.87 2.02
N ASN A 180 26.36 13.91 2.33
CA ASN A 180 25.99 14.97 3.27
C ASN A 180 25.27 16.07 2.47
N ALA A 181 23.97 16.23 2.68
CA ALA A 181 23.12 17.17 1.96
C ALA A 181 22.59 18.30 2.86
N LEU A 182 23.25 18.55 3.99
CA LEU A 182 22.83 19.56 4.96
C LEU A 182 22.94 21.00 4.43
N ARG A 183 21.96 21.81 4.81
CA ARG A 183 22.05 23.28 4.81
C ARG A 183 22.76 23.75 6.08
N PRO A 184 23.22 25.03 6.11
CA PRO A 184 23.84 25.59 7.32
C PRO A 184 22.98 25.47 8.57
N PRO A 185 23.58 25.41 9.79
CA PRO A 185 22.84 25.39 11.04
C PRO A 185 21.93 26.64 11.18
N GLY A 186 20.76 26.43 11.78
CA GLY A 186 19.68 27.43 11.87
C GLY A 186 18.68 27.37 10.74
N GLU A 187 19.03 26.84 9.56
CA GLU A 187 18.10 26.56 8.47
C GLU A 187 17.37 25.24 8.69
N PHE A 188 16.09 25.18 8.27
CA PHE A 188 15.35 23.91 8.33
C PHE A 188 15.79 22.95 7.24
N GLN A 189 16.13 21.76 7.65
CA GLN A 189 16.33 20.57 6.82
C GLN A 189 15.00 19.85 6.65
N SER A 190 14.84 19.07 5.59
CA SER A 190 13.72 18.15 5.44
C SER A 190 14.20 16.70 5.34
N TYR A 191 13.57 15.81 6.09
CA TYR A 191 13.64 14.36 5.89
C TYR A 191 12.34 13.88 5.30
N ASP A 192 12.42 13.18 4.16
CA ASP A 192 11.35 12.34 3.64
C ASP A 192 11.78 10.88 3.75
N ILE A 193 11.10 10.13 4.62
CA ILE A 193 11.50 8.78 5.03
C ILE A 193 10.42 7.80 4.58
N VAL A 194 10.80 6.77 3.83
CA VAL A 194 9.96 5.59 3.60
C VAL A 194 10.48 4.47 4.49
N PHE A 195 9.67 4.04 5.43
CA PHE A 195 10.03 3.03 6.41
C PHE A 195 9.15 1.79 6.28
N ARG A 196 9.80 0.62 6.22
CA ARG A 196 9.18 -0.71 6.25
C ARG A 196 9.82 -1.50 7.38
N ARG A 197 9.02 -1.91 8.37
CA ARG A 197 9.49 -2.70 9.52
C ARG A 197 9.94 -4.10 9.08
N PRO A 198 10.81 -4.78 9.85
CA PRO A 198 11.07 -6.20 9.66
C PRO A 198 9.81 -7.05 9.88
N ILE A 199 9.67 -8.12 9.11
CA ILE A 199 8.60 -9.12 9.31
C ILE A 199 9.22 -10.44 9.72
N PHE A 200 8.76 -10.96 10.83
CA PHE A 200 9.15 -12.26 11.36
C PHE A 200 7.90 -13.15 11.52
N LYS A 201 8.05 -14.43 11.22
CA LYS A 201 7.05 -15.46 11.50
C LYS A 201 7.74 -16.69 12.06
N ASP A 202 7.24 -17.20 13.18
CA ASP A 202 7.77 -18.39 13.86
C ASP A 202 9.29 -18.30 14.12
N GLY A 203 9.77 -17.10 14.49
CA GLY A 203 11.19 -16.83 14.75
C GLY A 203 12.07 -16.70 13.52
N ARG A 204 11.52 -16.82 12.31
CA ARG A 204 12.24 -16.66 11.04
C ARG A 204 11.98 -15.30 10.44
N GLU A 205 13.06 -14.64 9.99
CA GLU A 205 12.98 -13.41 9.20
C GLU A 205 12.38 -13.72 7.82
N LEU A 206 11.27 -13.08 7.49
CA LEU A 206 10.63 -13.14 6.18
C LEU A 206 11.00 -11.92 5.34
N ASP A 207 11.16 -10.76 5.98
CA ASP A 207 11.59 -9.50 5.37
C ASP A 207 12.40 -8.72 6.42
N PRO A 208 13.62 -8.28 6.11
CA PRO A 208 14.50 -7.61 7.07
C PRO A 208 14.04 -6.18 7.43
N GLY A 209 13.06 -5.65 6.71
CA GLY A 209 12.70 -4.24 6.78
C GLY A 209 13.68 -3.34 6.03
N TRP A 210 13.21 -2.16 5.66
CA TRP A 210 13.93 -1.25 4.77
C TRP A 210 13.65 0.21 5.10
N VAL A 211 14.64 1.05 4.87
CA VAL A 211 14.47 2.49 4.96
C VAL A 211 15.05 3.18 3.73
N THR A 212 14.29 4.13 3.21
CA THR A 212 14.76 5.09 2.19
C THR A 212 14.62 6.48 2.77
N VAL A 213 15.67 7.29 2.68
CA VAL A 213 15.67 8.65 3.21
C VAL A 213 16.14 9.62 2.14
N PHE A 214 15.34 10.67 1.95
CA PHE A 214 15.77 11.87 1.24
C PHE A 214 16.03 12.97 2.27
N GLU A 215 17.21 13.55 2.22
CA GLU A 215 17.58 14.74 2.97
C GLU A 215 17.62 15.94 2.00
N ASN A 216 16.78 16.94 2.26
CA ASN A 216 16.68 18.13 1.40
C ASN A 216 16.48 17.79 -0.10
N GLY A 217 15.76 16.69 -0.38
CA GLY A 217 15.51 16.18 -1.73
C GLY A 217 16.65 15.34 -2.31
N VAL A 218 17.76 15.15 -1.62
CA VAL A 218 18.87 14.27 -2.01
C VAL A 218 18.66 12.87 -1.42
N LEU A 219 18.73 11.81 -2.25
CA LEU A 219 18.68 10.43 -1.78
C LEU A 219 19.94 10.11 -0.96
N VAL A 220 19.77 9.80 0.31
CA VAL A 220 20.88 9.52 1.24
C VAL A 220 20.83 8.12 1.85
N GLN A 221 19.65 7.47 1.86
CA GLN A 221 19.50 6.04 2.14
C GLN A 221 18.62 5.44 1.04
N ASP A 222 19.17 4.49 0.28
CA ASP A 222 18.49 3.86 -0.85
C ASP A 222 18.09 2.42 -0.50
N HIS A 223 16.83 2.24 -0.10
CA HIS A 223 16.31 0.92 0.26
C HIS A 223 17.28 0.16 1.18
N THR A 224 17.78 0.88 2.19
CA THR A 224 18.79 0.36 3.11
C THR A 224 18.16 -0.69 4.02
N ARG A 225 18.74 -1.88 4.07
CA ARG A 225 18.33 -2.97 4.95
C ARG A 225 18.49 -2.57 6.41
N LEU A 226 17.50 -2.88 7.24
CA LEU A 226 17.59 -2.70 8.69
C LEU A 226 18.28 -3.92 9.33
N GLU A 227 19.23 -3.66 10.23
CA GLU A 227 19.94 -4.70 10.97
C GLU A 227 19.35 -4.95 12.37
N GLY A 228 18.19 -4.33 12.67
CA GLY A 228 17.53 -4.35 13.96
C GLY A 228 17.47 -2.95 14.61
N PRO A 229 17.10 -2.84 15.89
CA PRO A 229 17.08 -1.58 16.62
C PRO A 229 18.46 -0.93 16.63
N THR A 230 18.53 0.39 16.44
CA THR A 230 19.80 1.14 16.52
C THR A 230 20.28 1.26 17.97
N GLY A 231 21.59 1.41 18.16
CA GLY A 231 22.19 1.56 19.48
C GLY A 231 23.60 2.12 19.42
N HIS A 232 24.01 2.83 20.47
CA HIS A 232 25.34 3.41 20.55
C HIS A 232 26.42 2.36 20.85
N GLY A 233 27.47 2.33 20.04
CA GLY A 233 28.69 1.54 20.28
C GLY A 233 28.52 0.01 20.20
N ALA A 234 27.35 -0.49 19.74
CA ALA A 234 27.08 -1.92 19.64
C ALA A 234 26.42 -2.26 18.29
N ARG A 235 26.81 -3.41 17.72
CA ARG A 235 26.11 -3.90 16.53
C ARG A 235 24.72 -4.40 16.87
N SER A 236 23.75 -3.96 16.08
CA SER A 236 22.39 -4.46 16.14
C SER A 236 22.29 -5.92 15.74
N LYS A 237 21.18 -6.54 16.11
CA LYS A 237 20.85 -7.90 15.69
C LYS A 237 19.43 -7.91 15.11
N PRO A 238 19.22 -8.56 13.96
CA PRO A 238 17.89 -8.77 13.42
C PRO A 238 16.97 -9.43 14.46
N GLY A 239 15.73 -8.97 14.52
CA GLY A 239 14.73 -9.50 15.44
C GLY A 239 13.34 -8.97 15.11
N PRO A 240 12.29 -9.57 15.68
CA PRO A 240 10.93 -9.15 15.43
C PRO A 240 10.66 -7.75 15.98
N PHE A 241 9.99 -6.93 15.17
CA PHE A 241 9.43 -5.65 15.59
C PHE A 241 7.93 -5.82 15.89
N PRO A 242 7.34 -4.96 16.75
CA PRO A 242 5.88 -4.87 16.83
C PRO A 242 5.29 -4.41 15.49
N GLU A 243 3.97 -4.53 15.32
CA GLU A 243 3.30 -4.04 14.09
C GLU A 243 3.32 -2.52 13.99
N ALA A 244 3.32 -1.82 15.13
CA ALA A 244 3.43 -0.38 15.23
C ALA A 244 4.11 0.01 16.55
N GLY A 245 4.73 1.18 16.56
CA GLY A 245 5.35 1.80 17.73
C GLY A 245 5.34 3.33 17.61
N PRO A 246 5.68 4.06 18.68
CA PRO A 246 5.69 5.52 18.64
C PRO A 246 6.81 6.07 17.76
N LEU A 247 6.59 7.21 17.12
CA LEU A 247 7.67 8.05 16.65
C LEU A 247 8.29 8.76 17.85
N LYS A 248 9.64 8.72 18.01
CA LYS A 248 10.31 9.44 19.09
C LYS A 248 11.26 10.48 18.54
N LEU A 249 11.44 11.56 19.29
CA LEU A 249 12.48 12.58 19.06
C LEU A 249 13.38 12.64 20.27
N GLN A 250 14.69 12.70 19.99
CA GLN A 250 15.72 12.61 21.03
C GLN A 250 16.04 13.99 21.62
N ASP A 251 16.16 14.03 22.93
CA ASP A 251 16.90 15.06 23.66
C ASP A 251 18.35 14.59 23.90
N HIS A 252 19.28 15.18 23.18
CA HIS A 252 20.72 14.94 23.36
C HIS A 252 21.42 16.16 24.00
N GLY A 253 20.66 17.01 24.72
CA GLY A 253 21.20 18.22 25.36
C GLY A 253 21.35 19.41 24.41
N ASN A 254 20.83 19.35 23.21
CA ASN A 254 20.87 20.41 22.21
C ASN A 254 19.45 20.92 21.91
N PRO A 255 19.19 22.23 21.76
CA PRO A 255 17.89 22.80 21.48
C PRO A 255 17.56 22.69 19.97
N VAL A 256 17.50 21.47 19.46
CA VAL A 256 17.07 21.17 18.11
C VAL A 256 15.57 21.46 17.97
N ARG A 257 15.17 22.03 16.84
CA ARG A 257 13.79 22.39 16.55
C ARG A 257 13.21 21.48 15.49
N TYR A 258 11.89 21.20 15.60
CA TYR A 258 11.16 20.40 14.67
C TYR A 258 9.87 21.12 14.25
N ARG A 259 9.46 20.97 12.97
CA ARG A 259 8.20 21.48 12.45
C ARG A 259 7.67 20.59 11.34
N ASN A 260 6.42 20.78 10.92
CA ASN A 260 5.80 20.12 9.79
C ASN A 260 6.00 18.60 9.80
N ILE A 261 5.55 17.94 10.88
CA ILE A 261 5.69 16.49 11.04
C ILE A 261 4.37 15.83 10.64
N TRP A 262 4.43 14.97 9.63
CA TRP A 262 3.27 14.20 9.20
C TRP A 262 3.70 12.85 8.62
N TYR A 263 2.77 11.89 8.64
CA TYR A 263 3.00 10.61 8.01
C TYR A 263 1.81 10.17 7.18
N ARG A 264 2.06 9.22 6.27
CA ARG A 264 1.04 8.45 5.54
C ARG A 264 1.30 6.97 5.80
N PRO A 265 0.30 6.21 6.27
CA PRO A 265 0.47 4.77 6.42
C PRO A 265 0.64 4.13 5.04
N LEU A 266 1.54 3.19 4.93
CA LEU A 266 1.73 2.40 3.72
C LEU A 266 0.85 1.14 3.77
N PRO A 267 0.36 0.68 2.61
CA PRO A 267 -0.41 -0.55 2.57
C PRO A 267 0.45 -1.76 2.99
N PRO A 268 -0.19 -2.85 3.46
CA PRO A 268 0.51 -4.10 3.74
C PRO A 268 1.30 -4.58 2.52
N ARG A 269 2.47 -5.19 2.76
CA ARG A 269 3.28 -5.81 1.71
C ARG A 269 2.64 -7.10 1.20
N ALA A 270 3.09 -7.59 0.04
CA ALA A 270 2.61 -8.84 -0.54
C ALA A 270 2.68 -10.02 0.44
N ILE A 271 3.78 -10.11 1.19
CA ILE A 271 4.00 -11.12 2.23
C ILE A 271 2.99 -11.06 3.40
N GLU A 272 2.35 -9.92 3.58
CA GLU A 272 1.28 -9.68 4.56
C GLU A 272 -0.12 -9.81 3.94
N GLY A 273 -0.23 -10.29 2.71
CA GLY A 273 -1.48 -10.39 1.95
C GLY A 273 -1.90 -9.06 1.27
N GLY A 274 -0.98 -8.09 1.14
CA GLY A 274 -1.19 -6.87 0.38
C GLY A 274 -1.34 -7.12 -1.12
N THR A 275 -1.62 -6.06 -1.87
CA THR A 275 -1.93 -6.13 -3.32
C THR A 275 -0.87 -5.45 -4.17
N ASP A 276 0.39 -5.72 -3.90
CA ASP A 276 1.53 -5.07 -4.56
C ASP A 276 1.78 -5.58 -6.00
N GLY A 277 0.95 -6.51 -6.48
CA GLY A 277 1.04 -7.09 -7.81
C GLY A 277 1.59 -8.52 -7.80
N TYR A 278 2.72 -8.77 -7.18
CA TYR A 278 3.32 -10.12 -7.09
C TYR A 278 3.12 -10.69 -5.68
N LEU A 279 2.32 -11.76 -5.58
CA LEU A 279 1.99 -12.42 -4.30
C LEU A 279 2.58 -13.84 -4.25
N SER A 280 2.55 -14.47 -3.07
CA SER A 280 2.75 -15.93 -3.01
C SER A 280 1.59 -16.65 -3.70
N VAL A 281 1.81 -17.88 -4.14
CA VAL A 281 0.79 -18.71 -4.80
C VAL A 281 -0.48 -18.82 -3.92
N GLU A 282 -0.31 -19.10 -2.64
CA GLU A 282 -1.42 -19.25 -1.68
C GLU A 282 -2.18 -17.92 -1.49
N ALA A 283 -1.45 -16.81 -1.34
CA ALA A 283 -2.07 -15.49 -1.18
C ALA A 283 -2.81 -15.07 -2.45
N THR A 284 -2.24 -15.38 -3.63
CA THR A 284 -2.87 -15.14 -4.93
C THR A 284 -4.17 -15.92 -5.07
N GLN A 285 -4.17 -17.22 -4.73
CA GLN A 285 -5.36 -18.05 -4.80
C GLN A 285 -6.48 -17.51 -3.91
N VAL A 286 -6.19 -17.20 -2.65
CA VAL A 286 -7.16 -16.60 -1.72
C VAL A 286 -7.72 -15.30 -2.27
N LYS A 287 -6.86 -14.45 -2.82
CA LYS A 287 -7.28 -13.16 -3.39
C LYS A 287 -8.16 -13.33 -4.61
N ARG A 288 -7.82 -14.24 -5.53
CA ARG A 288 -8.62 -14.57 -6.70
C ARG A 288 -10.01 -15.06 -6.31
N GLN A 289 -10.13 -15.96 -5.32
CA GLN A 289 -11.42 -16.42 -4.81
C GLN A 289 -12.27 -15.27 -4.25
N GLN A 290 -11.66 -14.34 -3.51
CA GLN A 290 -12.36 -13.14 -3.01
C GLN A 290 -12.89 -12.27 -4.15
N ILE A 291 -12.08 -12.05 -5.19
CA ILE A 291 -12.47 -11.27 -6.38
C ILE A 291 -13.64 -11.95 -7.09
N ALA A 292 -13.53 -13.26 -7.34
CA ALA A 292 -14.59 -14.03 -7.97
C ALA A 292 -15.92 -13.98 -7.19
N ALA A 293 -15.86 -14.09 -5.86
CA ALA A 293 -17.04 -14.00 -5.00
C ALA A 293 -17.76 -12.64 -5.14
N VAL A 294 -17.01 -11.53 -5.16
CA VAL A 294 -17.59 -10.20 -5.38
C VAL A 294 -18.26 -10.09 -6.76
N ILE A 295 -17.60 -10.61 -7.81
CA ILE A 295 -18.13 -10.60 -9.17
C ILE A 295 -19.42 -11.43 -9.27
N ARG A 296 -19.46 -12.59 -8.60
CA ARG A 296 -20.67 -13.45 -8.55
C ARG A 296 -21.83 -12.76 -7.84
N GLN A 297 -21.59 -12.07 -6.73
CA GLN A 297 -22.60 -11.26 -6.05
C GLN A 297 -23.14 -10.13 -6.95
N ASP A 298 -22.28 -9.51 -7.74
CA ASP A 298 -22.71 -8.50 -8.71
C ASP A 298 -23.53 -9.12 -9.84
N ALA A 299 -23.16 -10.32 -10.31
CA ALA A 299 -23.93 -11.05 -11.31
C ALA A 299 -25.36 -11.40 -10.83
N GLU A 300 -25.53 -11.72 -9.54
CA GLU A 300 -26.86 -11.98 -8.96
C GLU A 300 -27.78 -10.75 -9.03
N LYS A 301 -27.24 -9.55 -8.89
CA LYS A 301 -28.00 -8.30 -9.02
C LYS A 301 -28.42 -7.98 -10.46
N LEU A 302 -27.80 -8.64 -11.43
CA LEU A 302 -28.08 -8.50 -12.86
C LEU A 302 -29.07 -9.57 -13.38
N ALA A 303 -29.60 -10.42 -12.51
CA ALA A 303 -30.56 -11.47 -12.89
C ALA A 303 -31.82 -10.85 -13.48
N ASP A 304 -32.06 -11.14 -14.77
CA ASP A 304 -33.24 -10.73 -15.51
C ASP A 304 -33.61 -11.86 -16.49
N PRO A 305 -34.69 -12.61 -16.26
CA PRO A 305 -35.13 -13.69 -17.17
C PRO A 305 -35.42 -13.22 -18.59
N ALA A 306 -35.78 -11.93 -18.78
CA ALA A 306 -36.03 -11.37 -20.10
C ALA A 306 -34.74 -11.00 -20.85
N ASN A 307 -33.65 -10.78 -20.13
CA ASN A 307 -32.35 -10.45 -20.70
C ASN A 307 -31.18 -11.02 -19.84
N PRO A 308 -30.92 -12.34 -19.94
CA PRO A 308 -29.92 -13.00 -19.09
C PRO A 308 -28.46 -12.69 -19.47
N LEU A 309 -28.20 -12.07 -20.63
CA LEU A 309 -26.84 -11.82 -21.13
C LEU A 309 -25.94 -11.02 -20.19
N PRO A 310 -26.38 -9.92 -19.54
CA PRO A 310 -25.54 -9.20 -18.60
C PRO A 310 -25.07 -10.06 -17.40
N GLN A 311 -25.97 -10.88 -16.87
CA GLN A 311 -25.67 -11.83 -15.80
C GLN A 311 -24.68 -12.89 -16.27
N LEU A 312 -24.92 -13.49 -17.44
CA LEU A 312 -24.06 -14.49 -18.06
C LEU A 312 -22.63 -13.96 -18.24
N LEU A 313 -22.48 -12.77 -18.82
CA LEU A 313 -21.16 -12.15 -19.02
C LEU A 313 -20.44 -11.89 -17.69
N ARG A 314 -21.18 -11.47 -16.66
CA ARG A 314 -20.59 -11.20 -15.34
C ARG A 314 -20.21 -12.50 -14.62
N LEU A 315 -20.97 -13.58 -14.76
CA LEU A 315 -20.59 -14.90 -14.26
C LEU A 315 -19.37 -15.45 -15.00
N ALA A 316 -19.36 -15.37 -16.34
CA ALA A 316 -18.20 -15.77 -17.14
C ALA A 316 -16.93 -15.02 -16.74
N GLU A 317 -17.05 -13.74 -16.39
CA GLU A 317 -15.92 -12.95 -15.87
C GLU A 317 -15.39 -13.49 -14.54
N SER A 318 -16.25 -13.99 -13.64
CA SER A 318 -15.81 -14.57 -12.36
C SER A 318 -14.94 -15.81 -12.56
N LEU A 319 -15.18 -16.57 -13.64
CA LEU A 319 -14.40 -17.78 -13.95
C LEU A 319 -12.94 -17.49 -14.28
N VAL A 320 -12.63 -16.28 -14.73
CA VAL A 320 -11.24 -15.86 -15.01
C VAL A 320 -10.39 -15.89 -13.74
N TYR A 321 -11.02 -15.63 -12.60
CA TYR A 321 -10.34 -15.59 -11.30
C TYR A 321 -10.42 -16.93 -10.55
N ASP A 322 -11.61 -17.56 -10.59
CA ASP A 322 -11.83 -18.81 -9.87
C ASP A 322 -12.92 -19.62 -10.60
N ALA A 323 -12.49 -20.65 -11.30
CA ALA A 323 -13.36 -21.55 -12.08
C ALA A 323 -13.72 -22.80 -11.27
N ASP A 324 -14.36 -22.62 -10.09
CA ASP A 324 -14.88 -23.75 -9.33
C ASP A 324 -16.04 -24.44 -10.08
N GLY A 325 -16.34 -25.71 -9.69
CA GLY A 325 -17.32 -26.53 -10.38
C GLY A 325 -18.72 -25.91 -10.41
N ASP A 326 -19.17 -25.34 -9.30
CA ASP A 326 -20.51 -24.73 -9.18
C ASP A 326 -20.64 -23.48 -10.06
N ALA A 327 -19.59 -22.66 -10.13
CA ALA A 327 -19.58 -21.48 -10.97
C ALA A 327 -19.56 -21.83 -12.47
N LEU A 328 -18.79 -22.86 -12.85
CA LEU A 328 -18.77 -23.38 -14.22
C LEU A 328 -20.14 -23.91 -14.62
N GLU A 329 -20.77 -24.75 -13.78
CA GLU A 329 -22.10 -25.32 -14.05
C GLU A 329 -23.17 -24.24 -14.20
N LYS A 330 -23.24 -23.30 -13.25
CA LYS A 330 -24.18 -22.17 -13.28
C LYS A 330 -24.03 -21.31 -14.54
N THR A 331 -22.77 -21.03 -14.91
CA THR A 331 -22.46 -20.24 -16.11
C THR A 331 -22.86 -20.99 -17.38
N ALA A 332 -22.57 -22.28 -17.47
CA ALA A 332 -22.95 -23.13 -18.60
C ALA A 332 -24.48 -23.25 -18.74
N GLN A 333 -25.18 -23.45 -17.61
CA GLN A 333 -26.66 -23.50 -17.62
C GLN A 333 -27.25 -22.19 -18.18
N LEU A 334 -26.78 -21.04 -17.69
CA LEU A 334 -27.28 -19.73 -18.14
C LEU A 334 -26.93 -19.46 -19.60
N ALA A 335 -25.78 -19.95 -20.08
CA ALA A 335 -25.40 -19.86 -21.47
C ALA A 335 -26.32 -20.71 -22.35
N ASN A 336 -26.65 -21.93 -21.93
CA ASN A 336 -27.60 -22.81 -22.64
C ASN A 336 -29.02 -22.19 -22.73
N GLU A 337 -29.50 -21.61 -21.61
CA GLU A 337 -30.77 -20.89 -21.58
C GLU A 337 -30.79 -19.70 -22.56
N TYR A 338 -29.69 -18.92 -22.57
CA TYR A 338 -29.53 -17.79 -23.48
C TYR A 338 -29.53 -18.24 -24.96
N LEU A 339 -28.77 -19.28 -25.30
CA LEU A 339 -28.69 -19.83 -26.66
C LEU A 339 -30.02 -20.41 -27.13
N ALA A 340 -30.73 -21.16 -26.29
CA ALA A 340 -32.04 -21.66 -26.56
C ALA A 340 -33.07 -20.54 -26.86
N ASN A 341 -32.96 -19.43 -26.12
CA ASN A 341 -33.80 -18.25 -26.38
C ASN A 341 -33.46 -17.58 -27.72
N LEU A 342 -32.18 -17.53 -28.11
CA LEU A 342 -31.79 -16.98 -29.41
C LEU A 342 -32.36 -17.75 -30.58
N GLN A 343 -32.42 -19.09 -30.51
CA GLN A 343 -32.97 -19.96 -31.56
C GLN A 343 -34.46 -19.75 -31.82
N GLN A 344 -35.17 -19.20 -30.82
CA GLN A 344 -36.63 -18.92 -30.95
C GLN A 344 -36.93 -17.52 -31.50
N LEU A 345 -35.89 -16.69 -31.72
CA LEU A 345 -36.07 -15.33 -32.19
C LEU A 345 -36.38 -15.29 -33.69
N PRO A 346 -37.29 -14.38 -34.15
CA PRO A 346 -37.42 -14.03 -35.56
C PRO A 346 -36.08 -13.52 -36.13
N ALA A 347 -35.83 -13.73 -37.41
CA ALA A 347 -34.56 -13.43 -38.08
C ALA A 347 -34.10 -11.96 -37.89
N ASP A 348 -35.05 -11.02 -37.95
CA ASP A 348 -34.75 -9.59 -37.72
C ASP A 348 -34.30 -9.29 -36.28
N LYS A 349 -34.88 -9.98 -35.32
CA LYS A 349 -34.53 -9.87 -33.90
C LYS A 349 -33.17 -10.53 -33.59
N LEU A 350 -32.88 -11.65 -34.25
CA LEU A 350 -31.62 -12.33 -34.14
C LEU A 350 -30.49 -11.49 -34.75
N GLU A 351 -30.69 -10.89 -35.93
CA GLU A 351 -29.73 -9.98 -36.56
C GLU A 351 -29.39 -8.75 -35.64
N ALA A 352 -30.38 -8.25 -34.91
CA ALA A 352 -30.19 -7.19 -33.94
C ALA A 352 -29.30 -7.61 -32.74
N ARG A 353 -29.09 -8.90 -32.51
CA ARG A 353 -28.22 -9.47 -31.47
C ARG A 353 -26.81 -9.84 -31.95
N LYS A 354 -26.51 -9.63 -33.21
CA LYS A 354 -25.25 -10.01 -33.88
C LYS A 354 -24.00 -9.64 -33.06
N ASP A 355 -23.90 -8.39 -32.68
CA ASP A 355 -22.69 -7.90 -31.94
C ASP A 355 -22.60 -8.53 -30.55
N GLN A 356 -23.73 -8.81 -29.89
CA GLN A 356 -23.77 -9.49 -28.61
C GLN A 356 -23.28 -10.95 -28.73
N ILE A 357 -23.71 -11.65 -29.79
CA ILE A 357 -23.32 -13.04 -30.05
C ILE A 357 -21.83 -13.12 -30.42
N LYS A 358 -21.34 -12.19 -31.24
CA LYS A 358 -19.92 -12.09 -31.55
C LYS A 358 -19.08 -11.80 -30.30
N HIS A 359 -19.55 -10.92 -29.43
CA HIS A 359 -18.91 -10.66 -28.17
C HIS A 359 -18.87 -11.91 -27.27
N LEU A 360 -19.95 -12.68 -27.21
CA LEU A 360 -19.98 -13.94 -26.44
C LEU A 360 -18.99 -14.98 -27.00
N ARG A 361 -18.82 -15.07 -28.33
CA ARG A 361 -17.76 -15.86 -28.96
C ARG A 361 -16.38 -15.41 -28.47
N ASP A 362 -16.12 -14.10 -28.45
CA ASP A 362 -14.83 -13.55 -28.03
C ASP A 362 -14.56 -13.84 -26.55
N VAL A 363 -15.59 -13.82 -25.71
CA VAL A 363 -15.54 -14.28 -24.31
C VAL A 363 -15.14 -15.76 -24.23
N CYS A 364 -15.81 -16.65 -24.98
CA CYS A 364 -15.47 -18.07 -25.02
C CYS A 364 -14.02 -18.29 -25.49
N ASN A 365 -13.58 -17.57 -26.51
CA ASN A 365 -12.21 -17.67 -27.03
C ASN A 365 -11.17 -17.21 -25.99
N TYR A 366 -11.48 -16.19 -25.21
CA TYR A 366 -10.64 -15.75 -24.08
C TYR A 366 -10.55 -16.84 -23.00
N LEU A 367 -11.69 -17.40 -22.58
CA LEU A 367 -11.72 -18.44 -21.55
C LEU A 367 -10.97 -19.72 -22.00
N VAL A 368 -11.08 -20.09 -23.28
CA VAL A 368 -10.32 -21.21 -23.87
C VAL A 368 -8.83 -20.90 -23.91
N ARG A 369 -8.44 -19.71 -24.33
CA ARG A 369 -7.03 -19.28 -24.40
C ARG A 369 -6.31 -19.46 -23.05
N PHE A 370 -7.00 -19.22 -21.97
CA PHE A 370 -6.45 -19.32 -20.61
C PHE A 370 -6.84 -20.60 -19.86
N ASN A 371 -7.31 -21.62 -20.60
CA ASN A 371 -7.67 -22.95 -20.07
C ASN A 371 -8.73 -22.92 -18.95
N VAL A 372 -9.61 -21.93 -18.97
CA VAL A 372 -10.76 -21.82 -18.02
C VAL A 372 -11.88 -22.76 -18.43
N ILE A 373 -12.15 -22.86 -19.74
CA ILE A 373 -13.09 -23.82 -20.32
C ILE A 373 -12.40 -24.63 -21.42
N PRO A 374 -12.86 -25.86 -21.73
CA PRO A 374 -12.28 -26.67 -22.80
C PRO A 374 -12.52 -26.08 -24.19
N ALA A 375 -11.62 -26.35 -25.13
CA ALA A 375 -11.70 -25.83 -26.49
C ALA A 375 -12.92 -26.36 -27.28
N ASP A 376 -13.45 -27.52 -26.91
CA ASP A 376 -14.62 -28.21 -27.47
C ASP A 376 -15.90 -27.95 -26.65
N ALA A 377 -15.93 -26.91 -25.82
CA ALA A 377 -17.12 -26.54 -25.08
C ALA A 377 -18.34 -26.38 -26.00
N GLU A 378 -19.46 -27.03 -25.67
CA GLU A 378 -20.67 -27.10 -26.48
C GLU A 378 -21.22 -25.71 -26.81
N GLN A 379 -21.29 -24.83 -25.82
CA GLN A 379 -21.81 -23.47 -25.99
C GLN A 379 -20.97 -22.66 -27.00
N ARG A 380 -19.65 -22.86 -27.01
CA ARG A 380 -18.76 -22.22 -27.99
C ARG A 380 -19.03 -22.71 -29.38
N ALA A 381 -19.18 -24.03 -29.56
CA ALA A 381 -19.49 -24.63 -30.85
C ALA A 381 -20.83 -24.14 -31.42
N GLU A 382 -21.84 -24.00 -30.57
CA GLU A 382 -23.16 -23.49 -30.95
C GLU A 382 -23.11 -22.02 -31.36
N ILE A 383 -22.38 -21.16 -30.61
CA ILE A 383 -22.18 -19.76 -30.97
C ILE A 383 -21.51 -19.63 -32.35
N GLU A 384 -20.44 -20.40 -32.58
CA GLU A 384 -19.71 -20.40 -33.85
C GLU A 384 -20.63 -20.87 -35.01
N GLN A 385 -21.51 -21.84 -34.77
CA GLN A 385 -22.47 -22.30 -35.77
C GLN A 385 -23.48 -21.20 -36.13
N ILE A 386 -24.05 -20.49 -35.14
CA ILE A 386 -24.96 -19.35 -35.37
C ILE A 386 -24.27 -18.27 -36.21
N ILE A 387 -23.05 -17.91 -35.91
CA ILE A 387 -22.27 -16.88 -36.62
C ILE A 387 -22.03 -17.32 -38.08
N LYS A 388 -21.71 -18.58 -38.30
CA LYS A 388 -21.45 -19.17 -39.61
C LYS A 388 -22.73 -19.21 -40.47
N ASP A 389 -23.84 -19.68 -39.91
CA ASP A 389 -25.13 -19.82 -40.63
C ASP A 389 -25.66 -18.46 -41.13
N HIS A 390 -25.34 -17.38 -40.38
CA HIS A 390 -25.73 -16.02 -40.75
C HIS A 390 -24.65 -15.25 -41.50
N ASN A 391 -23.50 -15.87 -41.83
CA ASN A 391 -22.38 -15.24 -42.53
C ASN A 391 -21.85 -13.95 -41.88
N TRP A 392 -21.92 -13.84 -40.56
CA TRP A 392 -21.61 -12.60 -39.86
C TRP A 392 -20.10 -12.23 -39.82
N ASP A 393 -19.20 -13.16 -40.09
CA ASP A 393 -17.74 -12.87 -40.18
C ASP A 393 -17.31 -12.44 -41.57
N GLN A 394 -18.17 -12.50 -42.59
CA GLN A 394 -17.81 -12.01 -43.91
C GLN A 394 -17.71 -10.47 -43.88
N LYS A 395 -16.52 -9.94 -44.24
CA LYS A 395 -16.37 -8.51 -44.48
C LYS A 395 -17.31 -8.15 -45.65
N LYS A 396 -18.23 -7.21 -45.42
CA LYS A 396 -18.95 -6.57 -46.54
C LYS A 396 -17.89 -6.00 -47.48
N LYS A 397 -17.86 -6.54 -48.71
CA LYS A 397 -17.00 -6.02 -49.79
C LYS A 397 -17.35 -4.59 -50.12
#